data_99c5b027ebe93721cb0ae6ddf5276f02
#
_entry.id   99c5b027ebe93721cb0ae6ddf5276f02
#
_cell.length_a   1.000
_cell.length_b   1.000
_cell.length_c   1.000
_cell.angle_alpha   90.00
_cell.angle_beta   90.00
_cell.angle_gamma   90.00
#
_symmetry.space_group_name_H-M   'P 1'
#
loop_
_entity.id
_entity.type
_entity.pdbx_description
1 polymer ?
#
loop_
_entity_poly.entity_id
_entity_poly.type
_entity_poly.pdbx_seq_one_letter_code
_entity_poly.pdbx_strand_id
1 'polypeptide(L)'
;MAEYIASQDRCLLNIEANYYNQLDIEAFSRMMKDPSYCYKFYWMEAVVHIISEGKNETTLEEIIDEMIANAWYSVREFHIHLNGIQADGLVRDGLERAILQLTELSDLPANASKIEIKNAIRKHQTDLKKVKEQLTNMVPYRALAGFFTRSNEVPDWGSVRRITAYIQKINELVTPLPYVLGESSKLKKEVHFHPDWVAMIQDNTVNILGWIQYEKVKWLQNNNPEVPGLIYKLAPMDEKMRKLSNVRKLWQGIMEVQEIRDVFTGQPVKEKQYDVDHFIPWSFVMNDELWNLMPMDSSLNSSKSNRLPKWNPFFEVFAGNQYLMYEMIMKKSTPCYGNKNRNRPS
;
A
#
# COMPACT_ATOMS: atom_id res chain seq x y z
N MET A 1 -9.09 -34.08 6.35
CA MET A 1 -8.81 -32.80 7.05
C MET A 1 -7.54 -32.13 6.53
N ALA A 2 -6.44 -32.85 6.28
CA ALA A 2 -5.21 -32.28 5.71
C ALA A 2 -5.38 -31.80 4.24
N GLU A 3 -6.18 -32.50 3.40
CA GLU A 3 -6.50 -32.08 2.02
C GLU A 3 -7.39 -30.83 1.97
N TYR A 4 -8.26 -30.63 2.97
CA TYR A 4 -9.12 -29.43 3.07
C TYR A 4 -8.31 -28.18 3.48
N ILE A 5 -7.28 -28.33 4.32
CA ILE A 5 -6.39 -27.24 4.72
C ILE A 5 -5.47 -26.85 3.55
N ALA A 6 -4.99 -27.82 2.76
CA ALA A 6 -4.19 -27.54 1.56
C ALA A 6 -4.95 -26.82 0.43
N SER A 7 -6.30 -26.90 0.42
CA SER A 7 -7.12 -26.21 -0.57
C SER A 7 -7.46 -24.76 -0.20
N GLN A 8 -7.35 -24.38 1.08
CA GLN A 8 -7.62 -23.01 1.56
C GLN A 8 -6.46 -22.03 1.30
N ASP A 9 -5.24 -22.51 1.06
CA ASP A 9 -4.07 -21.64 0.76
C ASP A 9 -3.94 -21.30 -0.74
N ARG A 10 -4.86 -21.76 -1.57
CA ARG A 10 -4.90 -21.40 -2.98
C ARG A 10 -5.87 -20.23 -3.19
N CYS A 11 -5.41 -19.00 -2.93
CA CYS A 11 -6.03 -17.86 -3.61
C CYS A 11 -5.71 -17.99 -5.09
N LEU A 12 -6.49 -18.82 -5.78
CA LEU A 12 -6.36 -19.03 -7.22
C LEU A 12 -6.84 -17.75 -7.89
N LEU A 13 -5.97 -17.16 -8.68
CA LEU A 13 -6.35 -16.12 -9.61
C LEU A 13 -7.47 -16.66 -10.52
N ASN A 14 -8.67 -16.10 -10.41
CA ASN A 14 -9.83 -16.52 -11.18
C ASN A 14 -9.79 -15.84 -12.55
N ILE A 15 -9.31 -16.59 -13.55
CA ILE A 15 -9.22 -16.17 -14.95
C ILE A 15 -10.21 -16.98 -15.77
N GLU A 16 -10.74 -16.42 -16.84
CA GLU A 16 -11.63 -17.11 -17.76
C GLU A 16 -11.00 -18.40 -18.33
N ALA A 17 -11.81 -19.47 -18.40
CA ALA A 17 -11.34 -20.82 -18.72
C ALA A 17 -10.65 -20.95 -20.09
N ASN A 18 -11.02 -20.12 -21.08
CA ASN A 18 -10.42 -20.10 -22.42
C ASN A 18 -8.91 -19.83 -22.39
N TYR A 19 -8.43 -18.99 -21.45
CA TYR A 19 -7.02 -18.64 -21.36
C TYR A 19 -6.13 -19.77 -20.83
N TYR A 20 -6.66 -20.68 -20.02
CA TYR A 20 -5.90 -21.83 -19.50
C TYR A 20 -5.42 -22.81 -20.58
N ASN A 21 -6.06 -22.80 -21.75
CA ASN A 21 -5.66 -23.64 -22.88
C ASN A 21 -4.53 -23.02 -23.70
N GLN A 22 -4.32 -21.74 -23.61
CA GLN A 22 -3.38 -20.95 -24.42
C GLN A 22 -2.17 -20.49 -23.66
N LEU A 23 -2.34 -20.20 -22.34
CA LEU A 23 -1.36 -19.58 -21.48
C LEU A 23 -1.11 -20.43 -20.22
N ASP A 24 0.11 -20.42 -19.71
CA ASP A 24 0.42 -21.04 -18.42
C ASP A 24 0.01 -20.12 -17.23
N ILE A 25 -1.31 -20.07 -16.98
CA ILE A 25 -1.89 -19.25 -15.90
C ILE A 25 -1.41 -19.73 -14.53
N GLU A 26 -1.10 -21.03 -14.37
CA GLU A 26 -0.51 -21.50 -13.10
C GLU A 26 0.90 -20.94 -12.87
N ALA A 27 1.74 -20.87 -13.92
CA ALA A 27 3.05 -20.26 -13.85
C ALA A 27 2.94 -18.76 -13.51
N PHE A 28 1.97 -18.06 -14.11
CA PHE A 28 1.68 -16.67 -13.80
C PHE A 28 1.27 -16.50 -12.33
N SER A 29 0.39 -17.35 -11.81
CA SER A 29 0.01 -17.34 -10.39
C SER A 29 1.22 -17.58 -9.47
N ARG A 30 2.14 -18.48 -9.85
CA ARG A 30 3.35 -18.73 -9.06
C ARG A 30 4.33 -17.57 -9.01
N MET A 31 4.24 -16.58 -9.93
CA MET A 31 5.12 -15.41 -9.90
C MET A 31 5.03 -14.63 -8.58
N MET A 32 3.84 -14.60 -7.94
CA MET A 32 3.60 -13.90 -6.68
C MET A 32 3.73 -14.78 -5.45
N LYS A 33 3.90 -16.11 -5.64
CA LYS A 33 4.05 -17.03 -4.52
C LYS A 33 5.46 -16.95 -3.97
N ASP A 34 5.57 -16.75 -2.64
CA ASP A 34 6.84 -16.72 -1.90
C ASP A 34 7.92 -15.81 -2.52
N PRO A 35 7.63 -14.54 -2.81
CA PRO A 35 8.62 -13.64 -3.37
C PRO A 35 9.71 -13.34 -2.33
N SER A 36 10.96 -13.40 -2.75
CA SER A 36 12.08 -13.00 -1.87
C SER A 36 12.08 -11.51 -1.52
N TYR A 37 11.40 -10.69 -2.33
CA TYR A 37 11.32 -9.23 -2.19
C TYR A 37 10.00 -8.72 -2.76
N CYS A 38 9.49 -7.62 -2.21
CA CYS A 38 8.20 -7.08 -2.62
C CYS A 38 8.20 -6.40 -4.00
N TYR A 39 9.34 -6.12 -4.61
CA TYR A 39 9.42 -5.49 -5.93
C TYR A 39 8.64 -6.24 -7.02
N LYS A 40 8.44 -7.56 -6.88
CA LYS A 40 7.64 -8.35 -7.85
C LYS A 40 6.20 -7.87 -7.93
N PHE A 41 5.60 -7.51 -6.80
CA PHE A 41 4.24 -6.98 -6.76
C PHE A 41 4.14 -5.64 -7.48
N TYR A 42 5.06 -4.72 -7.19
CA TYR A 42 5.10 -3.41 -7.85
C TYR A 42 5.45 -3.52 -9.33
N TRP A 43 6.31 -4.47 -9.71
CA TRP A 43 6.60 -4.77 -11.10
C TRP A 43 5.37 -5.22 -11.87
N MET A 44 4.65 -6.23 -11.36
CA MET A 44 3.46 -6.75 -12.02
C MET A 44 2.32 -5.74 -12.04
N GLU A 45 2.13 -4.99 -10.97
CA GLU A 45 1.17 -3.90 -10.92
C GLU A 45 1.46 -2.84 -12.00
N ALA A 46 2.72 -2.45 -12.16
CA ALA A 46 3.16 -1.52 -13.19
C ALA A 46 2.91 -2.08 -14.61
N VAL A 47 3.24 -3.35 -14.85
CA VAL A 47 2.99 -4.04 -16.14
C VAL A 47 1.50 -4.06 -16.46
N VAL A 48 0.65 -4.44 -15.48
CA VAL A 48 -0.81 -4.48 -15.66
C VAL A 48 -1.37 -3.09 -15.97
N HIS A 49 -0.91 -2.04 -15.29
CA HIS A 49 -1.34 -0.66 -15.58
C HIS A 49 -0.96 -0.24 -16.99
N ILE A 50 0.29 -0.48 -17.41
CA ILE A 50 0.79 -0.11 -18.74
C ILE A 50 -0.01 -0.83 -19.84
N ILE A 51 -0.29 -2.13 -19.67
CA ILE A 51 -1.11 -2.91 -20.59
C ILE A 51 -2.57 -2.40 -20.61
N SER A 52 -3.14 -2.05 -19.46
CA SER A 52 -4.49 -1.51 -19.38
C SER A 52 -4.64 -0.13 -20.04
N GLU A 53 -3.55 0.63 -20.16
CA GLU A 53 -3.49 1.87 -20.95
C GLU A 53 -3.41 1.62 -22.48
N GLY A 54 -3.44 0.37 -22.92
CA GLY A 54 -3.42 -0.03 -24.33
C GLY A 54 -2.03 -0.15 -24.95
N LYS A 55 -0.98 -0.23 -24.15
CA LYS A 55 0.40 -0.37 -24.64
C LYS A 55 0.77 -1.85 -24.81
N ASN A 56 1.36 -2.19 -25.97
CA ASN A 56 1.90 -3.51 -26.26
C ASN A 56 3.42 -3.60 -26.04
N GLU A 57 4.05 -2.47 -25.82
CA GLU A 57 5.48 -2.35 -25.53
C GLU A 57 5.76 -1.16 -24.63
N THR A 58 6.90 -1.20 -23.94
CA THR A 58 7.36 -0.14 -23.04
C THR A 58 8.88 -0.25 -22.84
N THR A 59 9.44 0.48 -21.89
CA THR A 59 10.84 0.35 -21.48
C THR A 59 10.96 -0.01 -20.00
N LEU A 60 12.12 -0.54 -19.60
CA LEU A 60 12.41 -0.75 -18.17
C LEU A 60 12.29 0.53 -17.37
N GLU A 61 12.65 1.67 -17.96
CA GLU A 61 12.53 2.97 -17.32
C GLU A 61 11.10 3.31 -16.98
N GLU A 62 10.17 3.14 -17.93
CA GLU A 62 8.76 3.44 -17.73
C GLU A 62 8.12 2.55 -16.67
N ILE A 63 8.45 1.25 -16.65
CA ILE A 63 7.97 0.32 -15.61
C ILE A 63 8.50 0.72 -14.25
N ILE A 64 9.79 1.08 -14.12
CA ILE A 64 10.38 1.48 -12.85
C ILE A 64 9.79 2.80 -12.36
N ASP A 65 9.51 3.75 -13.25
CA ASP A 65 8.84 5.00 -12.89
C ASP A 65 7.42 4.76 -12.35
N GLU A 66 6.71 3.81 -12.96
CA GLU A 66 5.41 3.35 -12.48
C GLU A 66 5.51 2.67 -11.10
N MET A 67 6.52 1.82 -10.89
CA MET A 67 6.78 1.19 -9.58
C MET A 67 7.03 2.22 -8.48
N ILE A 68 7.85 3.24 -8.77
CA ILE A 68 8.13 4.33 -7.82
C ILE A 68 6.83 5.07 -7.48
N ALA A 69 6.02 5.40 -8.49
CA ALA A 69 4.76 6.10 -8.28
C ALA A 69 3.75 5.27 -7.47
N ASN A 70 3.66 3.96 -7.70
CA ASN A 70 2.77 3.05 -6.98
C ASN A 70 3.20 2.83 -5.51
N ALA A 71 4.48 2.90 -5.20
CA ALA A 71 5.00 2.71 -3.84
C ALA A 71 5.17 4.04 -3.06
N TRP A 72 5.05 5.20 -3.73
CA TRP A 72 5.33 6.51 -3.17
C TRP A 72 4.60 6.77 -1.86
N TYR A 73 3.27 6.65 -1.87
CA TYR A 73 2.44 6.99 -0.72
C TYR A 73 2.80 6.17 0.53
N SER A 74 2.90 4.86 0.37
CA SER A 74 3.17 3.95 1.49
C SER A 74 4.54 4.17 2.13
N VAL A 75 5.55 4.45 1.33
CA VAL A 75 6.91 4.72 1.82
C VAL A 75 7.01 6.14 2.38
N ARG A 76 6.44 7.13 1.66
CA ARG A 76 6.60 8.55 2.02
C ARG A 76 5.79 8.95 3.24
N GLU A 77 4.54 8.46 3.37
CA GLU A 77 3.63 8.82 4.45
C GLU A 77 3.82 7.95 5.69
N PHE A 78 3.91 6.64 5.49
CA PHE A 78 3.91 5.66 6.59
C PHE A 78 5.26 5.03 6.87
N HIS A 79 6.30 5.41 6.13
CA HIS A 79 7.64 4.85 6.26
C HIS A 79 7.66 3.31 6.21
N ILE A 80 6.79 2.73 5.36
CA ILE A 80 6.74 1.29 5.18
C ILE A 80 8.04 0.81 4.53
N HIS A 81 8.69 -0.14 5.19
CA HIS A 81 9.90 -0.77 4.68
C HIS A 81 9.54 -1.87 3.67
N LEU A 82 9.91 -1.67 2.40
CA LEU A 82 9.55 -2.58 1.32
C LEU A 82 10.23 -3.96 1.44
N ASN A 83 11.26 -4.09 2.24
CA ASN A 83 11.92 -5.38 2.55
C ASN A 83 12.03 -5.64 4.07
N GLY A 84 11.15 -5.05 4.86
CA GLY A 84 11.20 -5.09 6.31
C GLY A 84 12.35 -4.29 6.91
N ILE A 85 12.32 -4.16 8.24
CA ILE A 85 13.38 -3.47 8.99
C ILE A 85 14.62 -4.36 9.06
N GLN A 86 15.75 -3.84 8.60
CA GLN A 86 17.03 -4.54 8.72
C GLN A 86 17.62 -4.32 10.12
N ALA A 87 18.34 -5.30 10.64
CA ALA A 87 18.93 -5.25 11.99
C ALA A 87 19.89 -4.06 12.20
N ASP A 88 20.51 -3.56 11.14
CA ASP A 88 21.41 -2.41 11.17
C ASP A 88 20.70 -1.07 10.84
N GLY A 89 19.38 -1.09 10.66
CA GLY A 89 18.56 0.08 10.30
C GLY A 89 18.78 0.62 8.87
N LEU A 90 19.58 -0.06 8.04
CA LEU A 90 19.87 0.40 6.69
C LEU A 90 18.81 -0.05 5.68
N VAL A 91 18.34 0.86 4.85
CA VAL A 91 17.45 0.56 3.72
C VAL A 91 18.25 -0.05 2.58
N ARG A 92 18.02 -1.34 2.31
CA ARG A 92 18.70 -2.09 1.23
C ARG A 92 17.84 -2.29 -0.01
N ASP A 93 16.54 -2.12 0.09
CA ASP A 93 15.64 -2.23 -1.05
C ASP A 93 15.86 -1.10 -2.05
N GLY A 94 16.01 -1.46 -3.34
CA GLY A 94 16.31 -0.50 -4.40
C GLY A 94 15.15 0.43 -4.72
N LEU A 95 13.91 -0.07 -4.64
CA LEU A 95 12.71 0.74 -4.90
C LEU A 95 12.48 1.74 -3.76
N GLU A 96 12.60 1.30 -2.52
CA GLU A 96 12.50 2.17 -1.35
C GLU A 96 13.57 3.28 -1.39
N ARG A 97 14.82 2.93 -1.73
CA ARG A 97 15.89 3.94 -1.88
C ARG A 97 15.60 4.95 -2.98
N ALA A 98 15.00 4.54 -4.10
CA ALA A 98 14.62 5.47 -5.17
C ALA A 98 13.57 6.48 -4.69
N ILE A 99 12.60 6.02 -3.89
CA ILE A 99 11.56 6.87 -3.31
C ILE A 99 12.16 7.85 -2.29
N LEU A 100 13.00 7.37 -1.38
CA LEU A 100 13.66 8.21 -0.38
C LEU A 100 14.54 9.28 -1.06
N GLN A 101 15.30 8.92 -2.09
CA GLN A 101 16.09 9.87 -2.85
C GLN A 101 15.21 10.91 -3.56
N LEU A 102 14.10 10.50 -4.18
CA LEU A 102 13.14 11.45 -4.78
C LEU A 102 12.52 12.38 -3.74
N THR A 103 12.29 11.88 -2.52
CA THR A 103 11.80 12.69 -1.39
C THR A 103 12.78 13.80 -1.02
N GLU A 104 14.08 13.53 -1.04
CA GLU A 104 15.12 14.53 -0.76
C GLU A 104 15.28 15.56 -1.89
N LEU A 105 14.97 15.17 -3.13
CA LEU A 105 15.13 16.00 -4.33
C LEU A 105 13.88 16.85 -4.64
N SER A 106 12.73 16.54 -4.05
CA SER A 106 11.46 17.18 -4.39
C SER A 106 10.64 17.51 -3.16
N ASP A 107 9.87 18.61 -3.22
CA ASP A 107 8.94 19.02 -2.18
C ASP A 107 7.54 18.39 -2.35
N LEU A 108 7.47 17.23 -3.02
CA LEU A 108 6.20 16.56 -3.26
C LEU A 108 5.56 16.08 -1.95
N PRO A 109 4.26 16.35 -1.75
CA PRO A 109 3.53 15.80 -0.61
C PRO A 109 3.38 14.28 -0.73
N ALA A 110 3.15 13.59 0.38
CA ALA A 110 2.97 12.14 0.37
C ALA A 110 1.79 11.70 -0.50
N ASN A 111 0.70 12.47 -0.51
CA ASN A 111 -0.50 12.22 -1.31
C ASN A 111 -0.44 12.83 -2.73
N ALA A 112 0.75 13.14 -3.24
CA ALA A 112 0.93 13.61 -4.62
C ALA A 112 0.30 12.63 -5.62
N SER A 113 -0.28 13.16 -6.67
CA SER A 113 -0.84 12.35 -7.75
C SER A 113 0.26 11.61 -8.53
N LYS A 114 -0.09 10.48 -9.13
CA LYS A 114 0.85 9.71 -9.97
C LYS A 114 1.48 10.56 -11.07
N ILE A 115 0.76 11.53 -11.63
CA ILE A 115 1.26 12.45 -12.66
C ILE A 115 2.33 13.36 -12.09
N GLU A 116 2.11 13.95 -10.92
CA GLU A 116 3.08 14.81 -10.25
C GLU A 116 4.35 14.06 -9.90
N ILE A 117 4.21 12.84 -9.38
CA ILE A 117 5.36 11.96 -9.05
C ILE A 117 6.18 11.65 -10.31
N LYS A 118 5.53 11.21 -11.40
CA LYS A 118 6.21 10.94 -12.67
C LYS A 118 6.89 12.19 -13.26
N ASN A 119 6.29 13.37 -13.11
CA ASN A 119 6.91 14.62 -13.54
C ASN A 119 8.16 14.95 -12.70
N ALA A 120 8.13 14.72 -11.39
CA ALA A 120 9.29 14.88 -10.52
C ALA A 120 10.41 13.89 -10.88
N ILE A 121 10.08 12.62 -11.16
CA ILE A 121 11.05 11.61 -11.61
C ILE A 121 11.74 12.08 -12.90
N ARG A 122 11.00 12.59 -13.87
CA ARG A 122 11.56 13.13 -15.12
C ARG A 122 12.46 14.34 -14.89
N LYS A 123 12.06 15.24 -14.01
CA LYS A 123 12.86 16.42 -13.62
C LYS A 123 14.20 16.02 -13.01
N HIS A 124 14.22 14.96 -12.19
CA HIS A 124 15.40 14.47 -11.47
C HIS A 124 15.96 13.16 -12.05
N GLN A 125 15.73 12.91 -13.36
CA GLN A 125 16.13 11.65 -14.01
C GLN A 125 17.64 11.36 -13.91
N THR A 126 18.49 12.40 -13.94
CA THR A 126 19.94 12.26 -13.82
C THR A 126 20.34 11.78 -12.43
N ASP A 127 19.77 12.37 -11.40
CA ASP A 127 20.04 12.04 -10.00
C ASP A 127 19.57 10.63 -9.66
N LEU A 128 18.38 10.25 -10.13
CA LEU A 128 17.78 8.94 -9.89
C LEU A 128 18.36 7.82 -10.78
N LYS A 129 19.14 8.14 -11.80
CA LYS A 129 19.63 7.18 -12.79
C LYS A 129 20.29 5.97 -12.16
N LYS A 130 21.22 6.16 -11.23
CA LYS A 130 21.99 5.08 -10.62
C LYS A 130 21.11 4.10 -9.84
N VAL A 131 20.19 4.59 -9.04
CA VAL A 131 19.28 3.74 -8.24
C VAL A 131 18.27 3.04 -9.13
N LYS A 132 17.72 3.69 -10.16
CA LYS A 132 16.84 3.07 -11.17
C LYS A 132 17.57 1.99 -11.96
N GLU A 133 18.82 2.22 -12.40
CA GLU A 133 19.63 1.21 -13.10
C GLU A 133 19.87 -0.05 -12.27
N GLN A 134 19.97 0.05 -10.94
CA GLN A 134 20.09 -1.12 -10.07
C GLN A 134 18.86 -2.03 -10.15
N LEU A 135 17.66 -1.46 -10.29
CA LEU A 135 16.42 -2.23 -10.43
C LEU A 135 16.35 -3.00 -11.76
N THR A 136 17.04 -2.55 -12.82
CA THR A 136 17.05 -3.25 -14.11
C THR A 136 17.84 -4.56 -14.08
N ASN A 137 18.71 -4.77 -13.10
CA ASN A 137 19.65 -5.90 -13.12
C ASN A 137 18.96 -7.25 -12.88
N MET A 138 17.98 -7.32 -11.97
CA MET A 138 17.41 -8.60 -11.55
C MET A 138 15.86 -8.61 -11.58
N VAL A 139 15.21 -7.46 -11.38
CA VAL A 139 13.75 -7.38 -11.23
C VAL A 139 13.02 -7.95 -12.45
N PRO A 140 13.29 -7.50 -13.70
CA PRO A 140 12.55 -7.97 -14.86
C PRO A 140 12.69 -9.48 -15.12
N TYR A 141 13.82 -10.06 -14.72
CA TYR A 141 14.10 -11.48 -14.92
C TYR A 141 13.52 -12.35 -13.81
N ARG A 142 13.69 -11.95 -12.56
CA ARG A 142 13.18 -12.67 -11.38
C ARG A 142 11.66 -12.60 -11.26
N ALA A 143 11.02 -11.60 -11.84
CA ALA A 143 9.58 -11.52 -11.91
C ALA A 143 9.00 -12.74 -12.67
N LEU A 144 9.69 -13.25 -13.68
CA LEU A 144 9.29 -14.45 -14.45
C LEU A 144 9.58 -15.78 -13.75
N ALA A 145 10.06 -15.78 -12.51
CA ALA A 145 10.49 -17.01 -11.82
C ALA A 145 9.41 -18.10 -11.75
N GLY A 146 8.12 -17.74 -11.72
CA GLY A 146 7.02 -18.70 -11.72
C GLY A 146 7.01 -19.63 -12.92
N PHE A 147 7.54 -19.20 -14.07
CA PHE A 147 7.63 -19.97 -15.29
C PHE A 147 8.81 -20.96 -15.33
N PHE A 148 9.77 -20.84 -14.41
CA PHE A 148 11.02 -21.61 -14.43
C PHE A 148 11.04 -22.80 -13.47
N THR A 149 10.02 -22.98 -12.65
CA THR A 149 10.00 -24.00 -11.58
C THR A 149 9.88 -25.43 -12.07
N ARG A 150 9.53 -25.65 -13.34
CA ARG A 150 9.32 -26.99 -13.92
C ARG A 150 10.55 -27.60 -14.58
N SER A 151 11.65 -26.85 -14.74
CA SER A 151 12.86 -27.35 -15.37
C SER A 151 13.87 -27.82 -14.33
N ASN A 152 14.51 -28.98 -14.58
CA ASN A 152 15.66 -29.44 -13.79
C ASN A 152 16.91 -28.55 -14.01
N GLU A 153 16.88 -27.67 -14.99
CA GLU A 153 17.91 -26.67 -15.30
C GLU A 153 17.55 -25.35 -14.63
N VAL A 154 17.64 -25.29 -13.29
CA VAL A 154 17.44 -24.01 -12.57
C VAL A 154 18.51 -23.03 -12.99
N PRO A 155 18.16 -21.84 -13.57
CA PRO A 155 19.15 -20.87 -13.93
C PRO A 155 19.89 -20.38 -12.69
N ASP A 156 21.18 -20.08 -12.86
CA ASP A 156 21.95 -19.40 -11.82
C ASP A 156 21.40 -18.00 -11.60
N TRP A 157 20.56 -17.83 -10.56
CA TRP A 157 19.95 -16.56 -10.17
C TRP A 157 20.97 -15.47 -9.81
N GLY A 158 22.23 -15.81 -9.63
CA GLY A 158 23.31 -14.85 -9.41
C GLY A 158 23.83 -14.21 -10.72
N SER A 159 23.48 -14.75 -11.88
CA SER A 159 23.98 -14.29 -13.17
C SER A 159 22.87 -13.82 -14.12
N VAL A 160 22.79 -12.49 -14.33
CA VAL A 160 21.83 -11.90 -15.30
C VAL A 160 22.01 -12.52 -16.70
N ARG A 161 23.27 -12.73 -17.15
CA ARG A 161 23.56 -13.32 -18.47
C ARG A 161 22.95 -14.73 -18.62
N ARG A 162 23.10 -15.60 -17.60
CA ARG A 162 22.55 -16.97 -17.64
C ARG A 162 21.05 -16.95 -17.60
N ILE A 163 20.45 -16.09 -16.76
CA ILE A 163 18.99 -15.93 -16.70
C ILE A 163 18.44 -15.44 -18.03
N THR A 164 19.05 -14.45 -18.66
CA THR A 164 18.63 -13.91 -19.98
C THR A 164 18.68 -15.00 -21.05
N ALA A 165 19.77 -15.75 -21.15
CA ALA A 165 19.92 -16.83 -22.11
C ALA A 165 18.88 -17.94 -21.88
N TYR A 166 18.57 -18.25 -20.62
CA TYR A 166 17.54 -19.22 -20.26
C TYR A 166 16.13 -18.76 -20.66
N ILE A 167 15.81 -17.50 -20.45
CA ILE A 167 14.53 -16.89 -20.88
C ILE A 167 14.39 -16.95 -22.40
N GLN A 168 15.42 -16.63 -23.15
CA GLN A 168 15.41 -16.73 -24.61
C GLN A 168 15.13 -18.17 -25.07
N LYS A 169 15.83 -19.16 -24.48
CA LYS A 169 15.60 -20.58 -24.75
C LYS A 169 14.16 -21.05 -24.47
N ILE A 170 13.56 -20.59 -23.38
CA ILE A 170 12.18 -20.95 -23.02
C ILE A 170 11.18 -20.32 -24.01
N ASN A 171 11.36 -19.09 -24.42
CA ASN A 171 10.50 -18.43 -25.41
C ASN A 171 10.47 -19.17 -26.76
N GLU A 172 11.56 -19.87 -27.12
CA GLU A 172 11.65 -20.63 -28.35
C GLU A 172 10.96 -22.01 -28.27
N LEU A 173 10.77 -22.56 -27.07
CA LEU A 173 10.43 -23.96 -26.86
C LEU A 173 9.04 -24.23 -26.29
N VAL A 174 8.38 -23.25 -25.64
CA VAL A 174 7.18 -23.51 -24.80
C VAL A 174 6.17 -22.36 -24.92
N THR A 175 5.05 -22.48 -24.20
CA THR A 175 4.03 -21.45 -24.02
C THR A 175 4.65 -20.07 -23.84
N PRO A 176 4.15 -19.04 -24.52
CA PRO A 176 4.75 -17.72 -24.51
C PRO A 176 4.82 -17.13 -23.09
N LEU A 177 5.92 -16.44 -22.79
CA LEU A 177 6.05 -15.66 -21.56
C LEU A 177 5.25 -14.36 -21.66
N PRO A 178 4.85 -13.76 -20.53
CA PRO A 178 4.10 -12.50 -20.53
C PRO A 178 4.81 -11.37 -21.27
N TYR A 179 6.14 -11.37 -21.24
CA TYR A 179 6.94 -10.38 -21.96
C TYR A 179 8.32 -10.94 -22.32
N VAL A 180 8.92 -10.31 -23.32
CA VAL A 180 10.31 -10.49 -23.71
C VAL A 180 11.05 -9.17 -23.61
N LEU A 181 12.37 -9.25 -23.42
CA LEU A 181 13.24 -8.08 -23.25
C LEU A 181 14.06 -7.86 -24.52
N GLY A 182 14.08 -6.62 -25.01
CA GLY A 182 14.87 -6.19 -26.16
C GLY A 182 16.38 -6.19 -25.92
N GLU A 183 17.13 -5.76 -26.92
CA GLU A 183 18.60 -5.77 -26.90
C GLU A 183 19.24 -4.55 -26.25
N SER A 184 18.52 -3.43 -26.18
CA SER A 184 19.02 -2.19 -25.55
C SER A 184 19.44 -2.43 -24.09
N SER A 185 20.28 -1.57 -23.56
CA SER A 185 20.84 -1.78 -22.24
C SER A 185 20.15 -0.96 -21.15
N LYS A 186 20.12 -1.49 -19.94
CA LYS A 186 19.68 -0.81 -18.72
C LYS A 186 18.27 -0.24 -18.86
N LEU A 187 18.06 1.04 -18.48
CA LEU A 187 16.77 1.71 -18.47
C LEU A 187 16.09 1.77 -19.85
N LYS A 188 16.85 1.86 -20.92
CA LYS A 188 16.34 1.93 -22.29
C LYS A 188 15.95 0.59 -22.89
N LYS A 189 16.15 -0.51 -22.15
CA LYS A 189 15.78 -1.84 -22.62
C LYS A 189 14.29 -1.92 -22.86
N GLU A 190 13.90 -2.32 -24.05
CA GLU A 190 12.53 -2.49 -24.47
C GLU A 190 11.90 -3.73 -23.78
N VAL A 191 10.62 -3.65 -23.49
CA VAL A 191 9.79 -4.74 -22.96
C VAL A 191 8.61 -4.90 -23.90
N HIS A 192 8.56 -6.04 -24.61
CA HIS A 192 7.50 -6.36 -25.55
C HIS A 192 6.56 -7.36 -24.92
N PHE A 193 5.28 -7.01 -24.78
CA PHE A 193 4.26 -7.87 -24.22
C PHE A 193 3.73 -8.84 -25.27
N HIS A 194 3.50 -10.10 -24.88
CA HIS A 194 2.93 -11.08 -25.81
C HIS A 194 1.43 -10.80 -26.01
N PRO A 195 0.90 -10.81 -27.26
CA PRO A 195 -0.48 -10.40 -27.55
C PRO A 195 -1.54 -11.17 -26.75
N ASP A 196 -1.39 -12.49 -26.56
CA ASP A 196 -2.35 -13.29 -25.81
C ASP A 196 -2.35 -12.96 -24.32
N TRP A 197 -1.16 -12.61 -23.77
CA TRP A 197 -1.05 -12.11 -22.41
C TRP A 197 -1.64 -10.71 -22.26
N VAL A 198 -1.49 -9.85 -23.27
CA VAL A 198 -2.13 -8.53 -23.30
C VAL A 198 -3.64 -8.67 -23.24
N ALA A 199 -4.22 -9.52 -24.10
CA ALA A 199 -5.67 -9.77 -24.12
C ALA A 199 -6.15 -10.30 -22.75
N MET A 200 -5.49 -11.33 -22.22
CA MET A 200 -5.84 -11.93 -20.93
C MET A 200 -5.78 -10.89 -19.78
N ILE A 201 -4.75 -10.06 -19.75
CA ILE A 201 -4.59 -9.04 -18.70
C ILE A 201 -5.65 -7.95 -18.85
N GLN A 202 -5.95 -7.49 -20.06
CA GLN A 202 -6.98 -6.46 -20.29
C GLN A 202 -8.37 -6.96 -19.87
N ASP A 203 -8.74 -8.18 -20.22
CA ASP A 203 -10.04 -8.77 -19.88
C ASP A 203 -10.16 -9.02 -18.35
N ASN A 204 -9.06 -9.24 -17.67
CA ASN A 204 -9.03 -9.60 -16.24
C ASN A 204 -8.34 -8.58 -15.35
N THR A 205 -8.17 -7.33 -15.79
CA THR A 205 -7.40 -6.29 -15.08
C THR A 205 -7.78 -6.16 -13.61
N VAL A 206 -9.08 -6.08 -13.30
CA VAL A 206 -9.57 -5.90 -11.92
C VAL A 206 -9.22 -7.10 -11.06
N ASN A 207 -9.40 -8.32 -11.57
CA ASN A 207 -9.11 -9.55 -10.84
C ASN A 207 -7.61 -9.69 -10.56
N ILE A 208 -6.78 -9.38 -11.56
CA ILE A 208 -5.32 -9.47 -11.46
C ILE A 208 -4.79 -8.42 -10.48
N LEU A 209 -5.23 -7.17 -10.57
CA LEU A 209 -4.83 -6.11 -9.63
C LEU A 209 -5.28 -6.43 -8.19
N GLY A 210 -6.51 -6.93 -8.01
CA GLY A 210 -7.01 -7.35 -6.71
C GLY A 210 -6.18 -8.47 -6.10
N TRP A 211 -5.79 -9.47 -6.91
CA TRP A 211 -4.91 -10.56 -6.47
C TRP A 211 -3.49 -10.07 -6.13
N ILE A 212 -2.88 -9.22 -6.98
CA ILE A 212 -1.57 -8.61 -6.69
C ILE A 212 -1.63 -7.83 -5.38
N GLN A 213 -2.68 -7.05 -5.18
CA GLN A 213 -2.87 -6.24 -3.97
C GLN A 213 -3.00 -7.13 -2.72
N TYR A 214 -3.77 -8.21 -2.79
CA TYR A 214 -3.91 -9.16 -1.69
C TYR A 214 -2.57 -9.78 -1.28
N GLU A 215 -1.81 -10.31 -2.25
CA GLU A 215 -0.50 -10.93 -1.97
C GLU A 215 0.54 -9.88 -1.49
N LYS A 216 0.51 -8.67 -2.06
CA LYS A 216 1.34 -7.54 -1.62
C LYS A 216 1.07 -7.15 -0.17
N VAL A 217 -0.21 -6.99 0.22
CA VAL A 217 -0.60 -6.67 1.60
C VAL A 217 -0.12 -7.75 2.56
N LYS A 218 -0.39 -9.01 2.24
CA LYS A 218 0.02 -10.17 3.05
C LYS A 218 1.53 -10.19 3.27
N TRP A 219 2.30 -10.01 2.20
CA TRP A 219 3.76 -9.99 2.28
C TRP A 219 4.29 -8.80 3.08
N LEU A 220 3.83 -7.59 2.79
CA LEU A 220 4.25 -6.39 3.49
C LEU A 220 3.86 -6.41 4.96
N GLN A 221 2.67 -6.92 5.33
CA GLN A 221 2.25 -7.05 6.73
C GLN A 221 3.16 -8.00 7.51
N ASN A 222 3.59 -9.12 6.90
CA ASN A 222 4.53 -10.05 7.53
C ASN A 222 5.91 -9.43 7.77
N ASN A 223 6.33 -8.49 6.92
CA ASN A 223 7.63 -7.82 7.00
C ASN A 223 7.59 -6.47 7.75
N ASN A 224 6.39 -5.98 8.09
CA ASN A 224 6.16 -4.77 8.90
C ASN A 224 5.09 -5.08 9.96
N PRO A 225 5.37 -6.01 10.91
CA PRO A 225 4.37 -6.45 11.89
C PRO A 225 3.93 -5.33 12.84
N GLU A 226 4.78 -4.31 13.02
CA GLU A 226 4.51 -3.14 13.85
C GLU A 226 3.56 -2.12 13.18
N VAL A 227 3.25 -2.29 11.89
CA VAL A 227 2.38 -1.37 11.14
C VAL A 227 0.96 -1.93 11.08
N PRO A 228 0.02 -1.46 11.92
CA PRO A 228 -1.36 -1.92 11.87
C PRO A 228 -2.11 -1.38 10.65
N GLY A 229 -3.08 -2.14 10.15
CA GLY A 229 -3.97 -1.71 9.07
C GLY A 229 -3.26 -1.38 7.75
N LEU A 230 -2.23 -2.14 7.40
CA LEU A 230 -1.34 -1.86 6.26
C LEU A 230 -2.11 -1.74 4.93
N ILE A 231 -3.22 -2.45 4.75
CA ILE A 231 -4.06 -2.36 3.55
C ILE A 231 -4.52 -0.91 3.26
N TYR A 232 -4.78 -0.12 4.30
CA TYR A 232 -5.21 1.28 4.17
C TYR A 232 -4.05 2.25 3.96
N LYS A 233 -2.80 1.76 4.04
CA LYS A 233 -1.58 2.55 3.93
C LYS A 233 -0.88 2.42 2.57
N LEU A 234 -1.47 1.66 1.66
CA LEU A 234 -0.89 1.45 0.33
C LEU A 234 -1.30 2.50 -0.71
N ALA A 235 -2.42 3.19 -0.49
CA ALA A 235 -2.87 4.26 -1.35
C ALA A 235 -3.58 5.35 -0.54
N PRO A 236 -3.58 6.62 -0.99
CA PRO A 236 -4.32 7.69 -0.34
C PRO A 236 -5.80 7.36 -0.24
N MET A 237 -6.39 7.59 0.92
CA MET A 237 -7.84 7.45 1.10
C MET A 237 -8.54 8.75 0.72
N ASP A 238 -9.76 8.64 0.19
CA ASP A 238 -10.61 9.80 -0.03
C ASP A 238 -11.09 10.36 1.33
N GLU A 239 -10.63 11.55 1.69
CA GLU A 239 -10.97 12.23 2.95
C GLU A 239 -12.49 12.43 3.13
N LYS A 240 -13.26 12.45 2.03
CA LYS A 240 -14.73 12.57 2.08
C LYS A 240 -15.43 11.40 2.75
N MET A 241 -14.76 10.28 2.96
CA MET A 241 -15.35 9.09 3.59
C MET A 241 -15.44 9.20 5.12
N ARG A 242 -14.72 10.14 5.76
CA ARG A 242 -14.70 10.29 7.22
C ARG A 242 -15.81 11.19 7.71
N LYS A 243 -16.70 10.67 8.57
CA LYS A 243 -17.87 11.40 9.09
C LYS A 243 -17.82 11.49 10.62
N LEU A 244 -17.09 12.45 11.14
CA LEU A 244 -16.97 12.70 12.58
C LEU A 244 -18.10 13.58 13.16
N SER A 245 -19.11 13.95 12.37
CA SER A 245 -20.22 14.81 12.79
C SER A 245 -21.00 14.27 13.98
N ASN A 246 -21.21 12.95 14.07
CA ASN A 246 -21.91 12.34 15.20
C ASN A 246 -21.06 12.38 16.48
N VAL A 247 -19.77 12.18 16.36
CA VAL A 247 -18.83 12.27 17.50
C VAL A 247 -18.72 13.70 17.98
N ARG A 248 -18.72 14.68 17.07
CA ARG A 248 -18.76 16.10 17.41
C ARG A 248 -20.02 16.46 18.20
N LYS A 249 -21.20 15.97 17.78
CA LYS A 249 -22.46 16.16 18.52
C LYS A 249 -22.43 15.50 19.89
N LEU A 250 -21.83 14.33 20.01
CA LEU A 250 -21.67 13.64 21.30
C LEU A 250 -20.84 14.51 22.26
N TRP A 251 -19.66 14.94 21.84
CA TRP A 251 -18.79 15.80 22.66
C TRP A 251 -19.44 17.15 22.99
N GLN A 252 -20.18 17.74 22.07
CA GLN A 252 -20.95 18.96 22.33
C GLN A 252 -21.95 18.75 23.45
N GLY A 253 -22.75 17.68 23.41
CA GLY A 253 -23.71 17.36 24.48
C GLY A 253 -23.03 17.05 25.82
N ILE A 254 -21.80 16.51 25.82
CA ILE A 254 -21.02 16.29 27.03
C ILE A 254 -20.56 17.64 27.61
N MET A 255 -20.07 18.55 26.78
CA MET A 255 -19.58 19.86 27.20
C MET A 255 -20.69 20.78 27.74
N GLU A 256 -21.95 20.54 27.38
CA GLU A 256 -23.10 21.25 27.95
C GLU A 256 -23.32 20.94 29.44
N VAL A 257 -22.84 19.80 29.92
CA VAL A 257 -23.07 19.33 31.31
C VAL A 257 -21.79 19.18 32.13
N GLN A 258 -20.64 19.14 31.46
CA GLN A 258 -19.35 18.89 32.12
C GLN A 258 -18.22 19.66 31.42
N GLU A 259 -17.33 20.25 32.18
CA GLU A 259 -16.11 20.88 31.67
C GLU A 259 -15.17 19.80 31.13
N ILE A 260 -14.80 19.89 29.84
CA ILE A 260 -13.79 19.06 29.21
C ILE A 260 -12.52 19.85 28.99
N ARG A 261 -11.38 19.27 29.34
CA ARG A 261 -10.07 19.89 29.17
C ARG A 261 -9.36 19.37 27.93
N ASP A 262 -8.76 20.29 27.19
CA ASP A 262 -7.87 19.94 26.09
C ASP A 262 -6.67 19.16 26.63
N VAL A 263 -6.40 18.00 26.01
CA VAL A 263 -5.39 17.04 26.48
C VAL A 263 -3.97 17.62 26.48
N PHE A 264 -3.68 18.52 25.55
CA PHE A 264 -2.32 19.04 25.36
C PHE A 264 -2.05 20.32 26.17
N THR A 265 -3.07 21.12 26.41
CA THR A 265 -2.93 22.40 27.14
C THR A 265 -3.44 22.33 28.56
N GLY A 266 -4.31 21.37 28.89
CA GLY A 266 -5.01 21.31 30.17
C GLY A 266 -6.07 22.41 30.34
N GLN A 267 -6.27 23.28 29.36
CA GLN A 267 -7.25 24.35 29.40
C GLN A 267 -8.65 23.85 29.05
N PRO A 268 -9.73 24.48 29.55
CA PRO A 268 -11.08 24.13 29.11
C PRO A 268 -11.25 24.29 27.61
N VAL A 269 -11.84 23.27 26.97
CA VAL A 269 -12.18 23.32 25.55
C VAL A 269 -13.32 24.28 25.32
N LYS A 270 -13.15 25.20 24.36
CA LYS A 270 -14.18 26.20 24.03
C LYS A 270 -15.16 25.61 23.00
N GLU A 271 -16.45 25.61 23.33
CA GLU A 271 -17.53 24.98 22.50
C GLU A 271 -17.53 25.34 21.01
N LYS A 272 -17.04 26.52 20.64
CA LYS A 272 -17.06 27.01 19.25
C LYS A 272 -15.72 26.95 18.53
N GLN A 273 -14.66 26.53 19.20
CA GLN A 273 -13.28 26.59 18.69
C GLN A 273 -12.53 25.26 18.86
N TYR A 274 -13.22 24.14 18.68
CA TYR A 274 -12.59 22.83 18.76
C TYR A 274 -12.87 21.98 17.50
N ASP A 275 -11.93 21.12 17.23
CA ASP A 275 -12.08 20.00 16.31
C ASP A 275 -12.19 18.68 17.09
N VAL A 276 -12.76 17.67 16.48
CA VAL A 276 -12.64 16.30 16.96
C VAL A 276 -11.47 15.67 16.23
N ASP A 277 -10.46 15.27 16.99
CA ASP A 277 -9.27 14.64 16.46
C ASP A 277 -8.90 13.37 17.26
N HIS A 278 -8.01 12.59 16.70
CA HIS A 278 -7.48 11.37 17.27
C HIS A 278 -6.36 11.67 18.26
N PHE A 279 -6.37 11.05 19.43
CA PHE A 279 -5.22 11.08 20.35
C PHE A 279 -4.02 10.39 19.71
N ILE A 280 -4.16 9.12 19.34
CA ILE A 280 -3.22 8.42 18.46
C ILE A 280 -3.62 8.77 17.04
N PRO A 281 -2.75 9.43 16.23
CA PRO A 281 -3.12 9.88 14.89
C PRO A 281 -3.76 8.78 14.05
N TRP A 282 -4.73 9.16 13.24
CA TRP A 282 -5.45 8.23 12.37
C TRP A 282 -4.51 7.38 11.50
N SER A 283 -3.41 7.95 11.03
CA SER A 283 -2.38 7.27 10.27
C SER A 283 -1.77 6.03 10.95
N PHE A 284 -1.87 5.94 12.28
CA PHE A 284 -1.38 4.78 13.04
C PHE A 284 -2.46 3.73 13.25
N VAL A 285 -3.69 4.13 13.60
CA VAL A 285 -4.77 3.19 13.99
C VAL A 285 -5.75 2.88 12.87
N MET A 286 -5.88 3.76 11.87
CA MET A 286 -6.74 3.60 10.67
C MET A 286 -8.22 3.33 10.99
N ASN A 287 -8.71 3.86 12.11
CA ASN A 287 -10.11 3.77 12.50
C ASN A 287 -10.58 5.05 13.21
N ASP A 288 -11.90 5.25 13.22
CA ASP A 288 -12.57 6.36 13.89
C ASP A 288 -13.32 5.88 15.14
N GLU A 289 -12.67 5.01 15.93
CA GLU A 289 -13.22 4.48 17.17
C GLU A 289 -13.31 5.55 18.26
N LEU A 290 -14.41 5.56 19.01
CA LEU A 290 -14.69 6.57 20.03
C LEU A 290 -13.60 6.69 21.09
N TRP A 291 -12.95 5.58 21.44
CA TRP A 291 -11.89 5.56 22.46
C TRP A 291 -10.67 6.42 22.09
N ASN A 292 -10.50 6.77 20.82
CA ASN A 292 -9.36 7.54 20.32
C ASN A 292 -9.75 8.96 19.88
N LEU A 293 -11.05 9.29 19.87
CA LEU A 293 -11.56 10.58 19.41
C LEU A 293 -11.83 11.52 20.57
N MET A 294 -11.29 12.73 20.52
CA MET A 294 -11.39 13.73 21.56
C MET A 294 -11.58 15.14 21.00
N PRO A 295 -12.21 16.05 21.75
CA PRO A 295 -12.20 17.46 21.40
C PRO A 295 -10.82 18.07 21.68
N MET A 296 -10.36 18.92 20.78
CA MET A 296 -9.07 19.54 20.80
C MET A 296 -9.13 20.95 20.22
N ASP A 297 -8.33 21.88 20.69
CA ASP A 297 -8.24 23.21 20.11
C ASP A 297 -7.83 23.14 18.63
N SER A 298 -8.56 23.84 17.76
CA SER A 298 -8.37 23.76 16.29
C SER A 298 -6.98 24.21 15.85
N SER A 299 -6.35 25.15 16.57
CA SER A 299 -4.99 25.62 16.24
C SER A 299 -3.93 24.56 16.56
N LEU A 300 -4.13 23.83 17.65
CA LEU A 300 -3.25 22.73 18.05
C LEU A 300 -3.39 21.51 17.14
N ASN A 301 -4.60 21.23 16.65
CA ASN A 301 -4.83 20.15 15.71
C ASN A 301 -3.95 20.29 14.47
N SER A 302 -3.91 21.49 13.89
CA SER A 302 -3.06 21.78 12.74
C SER A 302 -1.56 21.58 13.03
N SER A 303 -1.10 21.90 14.23
CA SER A 303 0.31 21.79 14.63
C SER A 303 0.73 20.38 15.04
N LYS A 304 -0.19 19.56 15.59
CA LYS A 304 0.04 18.17 15.97
C LYS A 304 0.31 17.30 14.73
N SER A 305 -0.47 17.48 13.66
CA SER A 305 -0.37 16.67 12.44
C SER A 305 -0.35 15.16 12.76
N ASN A 306 0.46 14.37 12.07
CA ASN A 306 0.62 12.92 12.27
C ASN A 306 1.65 12.54 13.35
N ARG A 307 1.94 13.40 14.32
CA ARG A 307 2.90 13.09 15.39
C ARG A 307 2.23 12.31 16.50
N LEU A 308 2.85 11.21 16.93
CA LEU A 308 2.45 10.49 18.14
C LEU A 308 2.69 11.38 19.37
N PRO A 309 1.66 11.60 20.20
CA PRO A 309 1.86 12.31 21.45
C PRO A 309 2.74 11.50 22.42
N LYS A 310 3.49 12.19 23.26
CA LYS A 310 4.15 11.55 24.38
C LYS A 310 3.08 10.97 25.31
N TRP A 311 3.30 9.75 25.81
CA TRP A 311 2.38 9.12 26.75
C TRP A 311 2.22 9.98 28.01
N ASN A 312 3.29 10.25 28.70
CA ASN A 312 3.34 11.23 29.76
C ASN A 312 3.72 12.62 29.19
N PRO A 313 3.02 13.69 29.54
CA PRO A 313 1.99 13.85 30.59
C PRO A 313 0.53 13.73 30.08
N PHE A 314 0.30 13.39 28.82
CA PHE A 314 -1.00 13.60 28.16
C PHE A 314 -2.03 12.48 28.40
N PHE A 315 -1.58 11.27 28.68
CA PHE A 315 -2.47 10.11 28.76
C PHE A 315 -3.49 10.21 29.89
N GLU A 316 -3.13 10.74 31.07
CA GLU A 316 -4.06 10.82 32.20
C GLU A 316 -5.25 11.73 31.89
N VAL A 317 -5.04 12.89 31.28
CA VAL A 317 -6.11 13.82 30.88
C VAL A 317 -6.97 13.19 29.79
N PHE A 318 -6.32 12.55 28.81
CA PHE A 318 -7.02 11.82 27.74
C PHE A 318 -7.91 10.71 28.31
N ALA A 319 -7.36 9.84 29.15
CA ALA A 319 -8.08 8.73 29.77
C ALA A 319 -9.25 9.24 30.64
N GLY A 320 -9.06 10.33 31.38
CA GLY A 320 -10.10 10.98 32.17
C GLY A 320 -11.26 11.46 31.31
N ASN A 321 -10.99 12.13 30.19
CA ASN A 321 -12.01 12.58 29.25
C ASN A 321 -12.76 11.38 28.62
N GLN A 322 -12.05 10.31 28.24
CA GLN A 322 -12.65 9.11 27.68
C GLN A 322 -13.53 8.38 28.70
N TYR A 323 -13.06 8.24 29.93
CA TYR A 323 -13.84 7.65 31.02
C TYR A 323 -15.15 8.42 31.25
N LEU A 324 -15.08 9.75 31.32
CA LEU A 324 -16.24 10.61 31.48
C LEU A 324 -17.24 10.45 30.34
N MET A 325 -16.75 10.40 29.09
CA MET A 325 -17.59 10.19 27.92
C MET A 325 -18.34 8.87 28.03
N TYR A 326 -17.66 7.75 28.33
CA TYR A 326 -18.31 6.44 28.45
C TYR A 326 -19.27 6.38 29.65
N GLU A 327 -18.92 7.00 30.78
CA GLU A 327 -19.81 7.07 31.94
C GLU A 327 -21.12 7.79 31.58
N MET A 328 -21.05 8.91 30.86
CA MET A 328 -22.23 9.65 30.43
C MET A 328 -23.10 8.88 29.42
N ILE A 329 -22.47 8.16 28.47
CA ILE A 329 -23.17 7.30 27.53
C ILE A 329 -23.93 6.19 28.28
N MET A 330 -23.27 5.55 29.25
CA MET A 330 -23.85 4.44 30.03
C MET A 330 -24.97 4.89 30.97
N LYS A 331 -24.84 6.06 31.57
CA LYS A 331 -25.87 6.65 32.44
C LYS A 331 -27.08 7.21 31.67
N LYS A 332 -27.08 7.15 30.32
CA LYS A 332 -28.16 7.69 29.45
C LYS A 332 -28.44 9.18 29.67
N SER A 333 -27.48 9.94 30.21
CA SER A 333 -27.59 11.35 30.49
C SER A 333 -27.22 12.25 29.28
N THR A 334 -26.91 11.64 28.13
CA THR A 334 -26.55 12.35 26.90
C THR A 334 -27.70 12.27 25.90
N PRO A 335 -28.32 13.40 25.48
CA PRO A 335 -29.49 13.42 24.58
C PRO A 335 -29.24 12.81 23.20
N CYS A 336 -27.99 12.63 22.80
CA CYS A 336 -27.62 12.25 21.43
C CYS A 336 -27.65 10.75 21.08
N TYR A 337 -27.68 9.84 22.07
CA TYR A 337 -27.67 8.41 21.83
C TYR A 337 -28.93 7.66 22.32
N GLY A 338 -29.91 8.38 22.86
CA GLY A 338 -31.15 7.83 23.34
C GLY A 338 -32.29 7.92 22.32
N ASN A 339 -32.76 6.78 21.80
CA ASN A 339 -33.98 6.57 21.03
C ASN A 339 -33.97 6.69 19.51
N LYS A 340 -33.44 5.68 18.86
CA LYS A 340 -33.97 5.23 17.57
C LYS A 340 -34.49 3.77 17.56
N ASN A 341 -34.53 3.09 18.68
CA ASN A 341 -35.01 1.68 18.73
C ASN A 341 -36.06 1.38 19.82
N ARG A 342 -37.05 2.26 19.97
CA ARG A 342 -38.28 1.87 20.70
C ARG A 342 -39.51 2.40 19.99
N ASN A 343 -39.80 1.91 18.80
CA ASN A 343 -41.15 1.84 18.21
C ASN A 343 -41.08 0.88 17.03
N ARG A 344 -41.11 -0.42 17.30
CA ARG A 344 -41.74 -1.39 16.42
C ARG A 344 -43.06 -1.73 17.09
N PRO A 345 -44.22 -1.38 16.49
CA PRO A 345 -45.50 -1.94 16.93
C PRO A 345 -45.54 -3.43 16.61
N SER A 346 -46.15 -4.16 17.54
CA SER A 346 -46.52 -5.57 17.50
C SER A 346 -47.25 -5.99 16.22
#